data_8a9030cb97bb8a2c92a7ee19e19f5162
#
_entry.id   8a9030cb97bb8a2c92a7ee19e19f5162
#
_cell.length_a   1.000
_cell.length_b   1.000
_cell.length_c   1.000
_cell.angle_alpha   90.00
_cell.angle_beta   90.00
_cell.angle_gamma   90.00
#
_symmetry.space_group_name_H-M   'P 1'
#
loop_
_entity.id
_entity.type
_entity.pdbx_description
1 polymer ?
#
loop_
_entity_poly.entity_id
_entity_poly.type
_entity_poly.pdbx_seq_one_letter_code
_entity_poly.pdbx_strand_id
1 'polypeptide(L)'
;MSEAIEMAGYLRLRQICLVAPQLEPVVSNIADIMSLSLCYRDSNVAKYGLQNALLRVDTILLEVVAPLQPGTAAGRFLDKTGGRGGYMAIFCCDDPDERGRHATEMGVRVANVIDHAPYRGVQLHPRDCRAAFIEFNHTDGSDDILGPYPPAGPDWKKSIRKDVTQALVGVQMQSPDPAGLADHWGRIIDISVSRNANGEPELKLPNCSFRFVEGSSEIMSGLTFRVSNIAKVLDAAQAKGLAVSGDEFLLGGVTFGLAA
;
A
#
# COMPACT_ATOMS: atom_id res chain seq x y z
N MET A 1 19.72 -4.58 -28.74
CA MET A 1 18.97 -3.71 -27.82
C MET A 1 17.51 -4.10 -28.02
N SER A 2 16.94 -4.84 -27.07
CA SER A 2 15.50 -5.15 -27.09
C SER A 2 14.78 -3.87 -26.70
N GLU A 3 13.95 -3.33 -27.57
CA GLU A 3 12.99 -2.30 -27.20
C GLU A 3 12.11 -2.90 -26.10
N ALA A 4 12.14 -2.29 -24.93
CA ALA A 4 11.20 -2.60 -23.88
C ALA A 4 9.79 -2.29 -24.43
N ILE A 5 8.99 -3.32 -24.63
CA ILE A 5 7.58 -3.16 -25.00
C ILE A 5 6.91 -2.57 -23.75
N GLU A 6 6.65 -1.27 -23.77
CA GLU A 6 5.86 -0.60 -22.73
C GLU A 6 4.47 -1.23 -22.72
N MET A 7 4.04 -1.80 -21.58
CA MET A 7 2.73 -2.44 -21.47
C MET A 7 1.64 -1.38 -21.67
N ALA A 8 0.83 -1.56 -22.69
CA ALA A 8 -0.35 -0.73 -22.92
C ALA A 8 -1.34 -0.93 -21.75
N GLY A 9 -2.01 0.15 -21.34
CA GLY A 9 -3.05 0.07 -20.33
C GLY A 9 -2.83 1.03 -19.14
N TYR A 10 -3.64 0.86 -18.10
CA TYR A 10 -3.52 1.69 -16.91
C TYR A 10 -2.92 0.92 -15.72
N LEU A 11 -2.16 1.63 -14.89
CA LEU A 11 -1.72 1.15 -13.59
C LEU A 11 -1.85 2.28 -12.57
N ARG A 12 -2.45 1.99 -11.42
CA ARG A 12 -2.55 2.94 -10.32
C ARG A 12 -2.52 2.25 -8.97
N LEU A 13 -2.01 2.92 -7.95
CA LEU A 13 -2.10 2.41 -6.59
C LEU A 13 -3.57 2.40 -6.15
N ARG A 14 -4.05 1.26 -5.65
CA ARG A 14 -5.43 1.11 -5.19
C ARG A 14 -5.53 0.93 -3.68
N GLN A 15 -4.53 0.27 -3.09
CA GLN A 15 -4.55 -0.05 -1.68
C GLN A 15 -3.12 -0.21 -1.14
N ILE A 16 -2.91 0.22 0.09
CA ILE A 16 -1.76 -0.14 0.92
C ILE A 16 -2.27 -1.00 2.07
N CYS A 17 -1.60 -2.12 2.33
CA CYS A 17 -1.90 -2.99 3.47
C CYS A 17 -0.79 -2.90 4.50
N LEU A 18 -1.17 -2.68 5.76
CA LEU A 18 -0.32 -2.74 6.94
C LEU A 18 -0.65 -4.00 7.74
N VAL A 19 0.29 -4.46 8.57
CA VAL A 19 0.05 -5.56 9.50
C VAL A 19 0.21 -5.07 10.93
N ALA A 20 -0.76 -5.41 11.77
CA ALA A 20 -0.68 -5.18 13.22
C ALA A 20 -0.86 -6.49 13.97
N PRO A 21 -0.31 -6.65 15.19
CA PRO A 21 -0.59 -7.82 16.03
C PRO A 21 -2.08 -7.97 16.37
N GLN A 22 -2.77 -6.85 16.49
CA GLN A 22 -4.22 -6.74 16.69
C GLN A 22 -4.73 -5.54 15.89
N LEU A 23 -5.98 -5.59 15.41
CA LEU A 23 -6.54 -4.47 14.65
C LEU A 23 -6.64 -3.21 15.51
N GLU A 24 -7.17 -3.37 16.71
CA GLU A 24 -7.25 -2.25 17.65
C GLU A 24 -6.04 -2.26 18.61
N PRO A 25 -5.51 -1.09 19.00
CA PRO A 25 -6.02 0.26 18.72
C PRO A 25 -5.53 0.90 17.40
N VAL A 26 -4.80 0.16 16.54
CA VAL A 26 -4.19 0.76 15.33
C VAL A 26 -5.24 1.36 14.41
N VAL A 27 -6.32 0.64 14.15
CA VAL A 27 -7.41 1.10 13.25
C VAL A 27 -8.11 2.33 13.82
N SER A 28 -8.47 2.32 15.11
CA SER A 28 -9.12 3.47 15.76
C SER A 28 -8.18 4.69 15.80
N ASN A 29 -6.90 4.49 16.06
CA ASN A 29 -5.93 5.58 16.05
C ASN A 29 -5.79 6.18 14.64
N ILE A 30 -5.68 5.36 13.59
CA ILE A 30 -5.65 5.88 12.20
C ILE A 30 -6.94 6.66 11.90
N ALA A 31 -8.10 6.10 12.23
CA ALA A 31 -9.39 6.74 11.97
C ALA A 31 -9.51 8.11 12.66
N ASP A 32 -9.16 8.17 13.94
CA ASP A 32 -9.30 9.38 14.76
C ASP A 32 -8.26 10.46 14.37
N ILE A 33 -6.99 10.09 14.25
CA ILE A 33 -5.90 11.03 13.97
C ILE A 33 -6.04 11.60 12.55
N MET A 34 -6.30 10.73 11.58
CA MET A 34 -6.37 11.11 10.16
C MET A 34 -7.78 11.53 9.73
N SER A 35 -8.77 11.50 10.62
CA SER A 35 -10.19 11.77 10.31
C SER A 35 -10.70 10.93 9.15
N LEU A 36 -10.37 9.64 9.14
CA LEU A 36 -10.77 8.68 8.11
C LEU A 36 -11.96 7.85 8.59
N SER A 37 -12.79 7.42 7.64
CA SER A 37 -13.87 6.50 7.92
C SER A 37 -13.48 5.06 7.63
N LEU A 38 -13.80 4.16 8.55
CA LEU A 38 -13.82 2.72 8.27
C LEU A 38 -14.90 2.47 7.20
N CYS A 39 -14.52 1.88 6.07
CA CYS A 39 -15.45 1.60 5.00
C CYS A 39 -15.89 0.13 4.96
N TYR A 40 -15.01 -0.79 5.35
CA TYR A 40 -15.33 -2.22 5.28
C TYR A 40 -14.46 -3.09 6.20
N ARG A 41 -14.99 -4.24 6.58
CA ARG A 41 -14.27 -5.39 7.14
C ARG A 41 -14.61 -6.59 6.26
N ASP A 42 -13.61 -7.11 5.55
CA ASP A 42 -13.82 -8.21 4.63
C ASP A 42 -13.68 -9.55 5.35
N SER A 43 -14.79 -10.27 5.51
CA SER A 43 -14.77 -11.60 6.12
C SER A 43 -14.02 -12.65 5.30
N ASN A 44 -13.79 -12.42 4.00
CA ASN A 44 -13.09 -13.36 3.12
C ASN A 44 -11.63 -13.56 3.50
N VAL A 45 -11.00 -12.59 4.21
CA VAL A 45 -9.62 -12.72 4.66
C VAL A 45 -9.47 -13.78 5.76
N ALA A 46 -10.57 -14.20 6.40
CA ALA A 46 -10.56 -15.27 7.41
C ALA A 46 -10.05 -16.61 6.86
N LYS A 47 -10.22 -16.89 5.56
CA LYS A 47 -9.64 -18.08 4.91
C LYS A 47 -8.10 -18.12 4.96
N TYR A 48 -7.46 -16.96 5.14
CA TYR A 48 -6.02 -16.83 5.34
C TYR A 48 -5.62 -16.78 6.82
N GLY A 49 -6.58 -16.97 7.75
CA GLY A 49 -6.38 -16.82 9.20
C GLY A 49 -6.21 -15.37 9.64
N LEU A 50 -6.79 -14.43 8.92
CA LEU A 50 -6.66 -13.00 9.13
C LEU A 50 -8.02 -12.35 9.41
N GLN A 51 -7.97 -11.19 10.04
CA GLN A 51 -9.03 -10.19 10.07
C GLN A 51 -8.49 -8.87 9.53
N ASN A 52 -9.35 -8.00 9.02
CA ASN A 52 -8.94 -6.73 8.47
C ASN A 52 -9.91 -5.58 8.79
N ALA A 53 -9.43 -4.39 8.51
CA ALA A 53 -10.23 -3.17 8.46
C ALA A 53 -9.68 -2.27 7.36
N LEU A 54 -10.57 -1.75 6.51
CA LEU A 54 -10.24 -0.85 5.43
C LEU A 54 -10.74 0.55 5.73
N LEU A 55 -9.83 1.52 5.66
CA LEU A 55 -10.11 2.94 5.81
C LEU A 55 -9.94 3.62 4.44
N ARG A 56 -10.74 4.64 4.20
CA ARG A 56 -10.76 5.32 2.93
C ARG A 56 -9.92 6.58 2.92
N VAL A 57 -8.94 6.66 2.00
CA VAL A 57 -8.11 7.84 1.73
C VAL A 57 -8.32 8.26 0.27
N ASP A 58 -9.29 9.14 0.00
CA ASP A 58 -9.70 9.52 -1.36
C ASP A 58 -9.97 8.30 -2.26
N THR A 59 -9.16 8.05 -3.27
CA THR A 59 -9.29 6.92 -4.19
C THR A 59 -8.47 5.69 -3.80
N ILE A 60 -7.65 5.80 -2.75
CA ILE A 60 -6.81 4.72 -2.23
C ILE A 60 -7.42 4.21 -0.91
N LEU A 61 -7.20 2.93 -0.64
CA LEU A 61 -7.59 2.29 0.61
C LEU A 61 -6.36 2.04 1.47
N LEU A 62 -6.48 2.32 2.75
CA LEU A 62 -5.52 1.90 3.76
C LEU A 62 -6.14 0.73 4.53
N GLU A 63 -5.57 -0.45 4.34
CA GLU A 63 -5.96 -1.67 5.04
C GLU A 63 -5.05 -1.93 6.22
N VAL A 64 -5.59 -2.39 7.31
CA VAL A 64 -4.84 -3.03 8.39
C VAL A 64 -5.32 -4.47 8.50
N VAL A 65 -4.40 -5.43 8.44
CA VAL A 65 -4.67 -6.85 8.71
C VAL A 65 -4.05 -7.25 10.04
N ALA A 66 -4.70 -8.20 10.73
CA ALA A 66 -4.16 -8.81 11.93
C ALA A 66 -4.39 -10.33 11.90
N PRO A 67 -3.42 -11.15 12.41
CA PRO A 67 -3.59 -12.60 12.48
C PRO A 67 -4.67 -12.98 13.49
N LEU A 68 -5.51 -13.95 13.14
CA LEU A 68 -6.48 -14.59 14.02
C LEU A 68 -5.89 -15.81 14.74
N GLN A 69 -4.78 -16.34 14.21
CA GLN A 69 -4.14 -17.55 14.70
C GLN A 69 -2.64 -17.55 14.39
N PRO A 70 -1.83 -18.33 15.11
CA PRO A 70 -0.41 -18.50 14.81
C PRO A 70 -0.17 -19.10 13.42
N GLY A 71 1.03 -18.86 12.85
CA GLY A 71 1.47 -19.47 11.60
C GLY A 71 0.92 -18.85 10.32
N THR A 72 0.19 -17.74 10.40
CA THR A 72 -0.25 -16.99 9.21
C THR A 72 0.91 -16.28 8.51
N ALA A 73 0.75 -15.91 7.24
CA ALA A 73 1.74 -15.13 6.52
C ALA A 73 1.99 -13.76 7.17
N ALA A 74 0.93 -13.10 7.65
CA ALA A 74 1.02 -11.85 8.39
C ALA A 74 1.73 -12.01 9.75
N GLY A 75 1.48 -13.11 10.47
CA GLY A 75 2.19 -13.43 11.70
C GLY A 75 3.69 -13.61 11.47
N ARG A 76 4.08 -14.39 10.45
CA ARG A 76 5.50 -14.54 10.08
C ARG A 76 6.15 -13.21 9.66
N PHE A 77 5.40 -12.31 9.03
CA PHE A 77 5.89 -10.97 8.71
C PHE A 77 6.18 -10.17 9.99
N LEU A 78 5.24 -10.17 10.95
CA LEU A 78 5.43 -9.51 12.25
C LEU A 78 6.65 -10.07 13.00
N ASP A 79 6.79 -11.40 13.04
CA ASP A 79 7.93 -12.08 13.70
C ASP A 79 9.27 -11.68 13.07
N LYS A 80 9.30 -11.60 11.72
CA LYS A 80 10.52 -11.26 10.98
C LYS A 80 10.90 -9.78 11.11
N THR A 81 9.92 -8.88 11.12
CA THR A 81 10.16 -7.44 11.03
C THR A 81 10.04 -6.71 12.37
N GLY A 82 9.56 -7.39 13.41
CA GLY A 82 9.19 -6.75 14.68
C GLY A 82 8.03 -5.75 14.50
N GLY A 83 7.15 -5.99 13.51
CA GLY A 83 6.03 -5.11 13.18
C GLY A 83 6.43 -3.83 12.44
N ARG A 84 7.64 -3.77 11.89
CA ARG A 84 8.11 -2.63 11.09
C ARG A 84 7.85 -2.83 9.60
N GLY A 85 7.41 -1.76 8.95
CA GLY A 85 7.18 -1.69 7.52
C GLY A 85 5.76 -2.05 7.09
N GLY A 86 5.37 -1.51 5.94
CA GLY A 86 4.12 -1.87 5.26
C GLY A 86 4.20 -3.26 4.64
N TYR A 87 3.05 -3.87 4.43
CA TYR A 87 2.96 -5.28 4.03
C TYR A 87 2.75 -5.47 2.54
N MET A 88 1.80 -4.74 1.95
CA MET A 88 1.47 -4.88 0.53
C MET A 88 1.21 -3.52 -0.12
N ALA A 89 1.63 -3.40 -1.39
CA ALA A 89 1.15 -2.41 -2.34
C ALA A 89 0.28 -3.12 -3.38
N ILE A 90 -0.97 -2.69 -3.52
CA ILE A 90 -1.98 -3.32 -4.37
C ILE A 90 -2.34 -2.35 -5.48
N PHE A 91 -2.08 -2.76 -6.71
CA PHE A 91 -2.26 -1.95 -7.91
C PHE A 91 -3.49 -2.42 -8.68
N CYS A 92 -4.33 -1.48 -9.08
CA CYS A 92 -5.39 -1.73 -10.04
C CYS A 92 -4.86 -1.48 -11.46
N CYS A 93 -5.10 -2.41 -12.35
CA CYS A 93 -4.63 -2.38 -13.74
C CYS A 93 -5.70 -2.94 -14.69
N ASP A 94 -5.43 -2.88 -15.95
CA ASP A 94 -6.27 -3.43 -17.02
C ASP A 94 -6.20 -4.96 -17.10
N ASP A 95 -5.02 -5.57 -17.03
CA ASP A 95 -4.81 -7.00 -17.12
C ASP A 95 -3.81 -7.51 -16.06
N PRO A 96 -4.27 -8.02 -14.90
CA PRO A 96 -3.40 -8.56 -13.86
C PRO A 96 -2.67 -9.85 -14.29
N ASP A 97 -3.23 -10.64 -15.21
CA ASP A 97 -2.59 -11.86 -15.69
C ASP A 97 -1.40 -11.54 -16.62
N GLU A 98 -1.53 -10.52 -17.48
CA GLU A 98 -0.42 -10.00 -18.30
C GLU A 98 0.71 -9.51 -17.39
N ARG A 99 0.41 -8.70 -16.38
CA ARG A 99 1.40 -8.21 -15.43
C ARG A 99 2.05 -9.33 -14.62
N GLY A 100 1.30 -10.37 -14.27
CA GLY A 100 1.82 -11.58 -13.64
C GLY A 100 2.77 -12.36 -14.56
N ARG A 101 2.46 -12.48 -15.85
CA ARG A 101 3.36 -13.09 -16.86
C ARG A 101 4.64 -12.29 -17.02
N HIS A 102 4.53 -10.97 -17.19
CA HIS A 102 5.68 -10.06 -17.26
C HIS A 102 6.61 -10.22 -16.04
N ALA A 103 6.06 -10.22 -14.81
CA ALA A 103 6.83 -10.44 -13.60
C ALA A 103 7.53 -11.82 -13.60
N THR A 104 6.85 -12.86 -14.08
CA THR A 104 7.40 -14.22 -14.15
C THR A 104 8.55 -14.33 -15.14
N GLU A 105 8.50 -13.65 -16.27
CA GLU A 105 9.59 -13.55 -17.24
C GLU A 105 10.84 -12.91 -16.64
N MET A 106 10.67 -12.05 -15.63
CA MET A 106 11.77 -11.43 -14.88
C MET A 106 12.24 -12.28 -13.70
N GLY A 107 11.71 -13.49 -13.52
CA GLY A 107 12.06 -14.39 -12.42
C GLY A 107 11.30 -14.11 -11.11
N VAL A 108 10.29 -13.26 -11.11
CA VAL A 108 9.43 -12.99 -9.95
C VAL A 108 8.26 -13.98 -9.95
N ARG A 109 8.18 -14.83 -8.94
CA ARG A 109 7.15 -15.87 -8.85
C ARG A 109 5.78 -15.28 -8.52
N VAL A 110 4.74 -15.85 -9.10
CA VAL A 110 3.36 -15.67 -8.61
C VAL A 110 3.18 -16.55 -7.36
N ALA A 111 2.73 -15.96 -6.27
CA ALA A 111 2.47 -16.65 -5.00
C ALA A 111 1.02 -17.12 -4.88
N ASN A 112 0.08 -16.33 -5.39
CA ASN A 112 -1.35 -16.62 -5.28
C ASN A 112 -2.11 -15.93 -6.41
N VAL A 113 -3.19 -16.55 -6.85
CA VAL A 113 -4.14 -15.96 -7.78
C VAL A 113 -5.51 -15.95 -7.13
N ILE A 114 -6.13 -14.79 -7.08
CA ILE A 114 -7.50 -14.60 -6.58
C ILE A 114 -8.39 -14.55 -7.80
N ASP A 115 -9.20 -15.59 -7.97
CA ASP A 115 -10.19 -15.70 -9.04
C ASP A 115 -11.56 -15.80 -8.40
N HIS A 116 -12.17 -14.67 -8.17
CA HIS A 116 -13.48 -14.57 -7.52
C HIS A 116 -14.27 -13.43 -8.19
N ALA A 117 -15.00 -13.79 -9.25
CA ALA A 117 -15.77 -12.83 -10.02
C ALA A 117 -16.59 -11.88 -9.11
N PRO A 118 -16.59 -10.55 -9.35
CA PRO A 118 -15.96 -9.88 -10.49
C PRO A 118 -14.48 -9.46 -10.26
N TYR A 119 -13.80 -9.97 -9.24
CA TYR A 119 -12.42 -9.60 -8.86
C TYR A 119 -11.41 -10.63 -9.37
N ARG A 120 -10.39 -10.14 -10.06
CA ARG A 120 -9.19 -10.89 -10.45
C ARG A 120 -7.97 -10.27 -9.82
N GLY A 121 -7.17 -11.05 -9.07
CA GLY A 121 -5.95 -10.58 -8.41
C GLY A 121 -4.79 -11.54 -8.63
N VAL A 122 -3.60 -11.01 -8.91
CA VAL A 122 -2.35 -11.76 -9.03
C VAL A 122 -1.37 -11.22 -7.99
N GLN A 123 -1.05 -12.04 -7.00
CA GLN A 123 -0.11 -11.71 -5.92
C GLN A 123 1.26 -12.28 -6.23
N LEU A 124 2.27 -11.43 -6.25
CA LEU A 124 3.65 -11.81 -6.46
C LEU A 124 4.30 -12.29 -5.15
N HIS A 125 5.31 -13.15 -5.27
CA HIS A 125 5.95 -13.74 -4.11
C HIS A 125 6.80 -12.70 -3.34
N PRO A 126 6.60 -12.50 -2.01
CA PRO A 126 7.18 -11.39 -1.26
C PRO A 126 8.71 -11.39 -1.21
N ARG A 127 9.35 -12.57 -1.27
CA ARG A 127 10.82 -12.65 -1.31
C ARG A 127 11.38 -12.12 -2.62
N ASP A 128 10.62 -12.24 -3.69
CA ASP A 128 11.04 -11.82 -5.02
C ASP A 128 10.68 -10.34 -5.27
N CYS A 129 9.64 -9.81 -4.63
CA CYS A 129 9.30 -8.38 -4.65
C CYS A 129 10.23 -7.53 -3.76
N ARG A 130 10.95 -8.14 -2.81
CA ARG A 130 11.80 -7.46 -1.82
C ARG A 130 10.93 -6.70 -0.80
N ALA A 131 11.08 -5.42 -0.57
CA ALA A 131 10.58 -4.61 0.53
C ALA A 131 9.11 -4.81 0.96
N ALA A 132 8.19 -5.13 0.04
CA ALA A 132 6.79 -5.40 0.31
C ALA A 132 6.19 -6.34 -0.74
N PHE A 133 5.01 -6.92 -0.46
CA PHE A 133 4.24 -7.66 -1.46
C PHE A 133 3.74 -6.73 -2.56
N ILE A 134 3.62 -7.27 -3.77
CA ILE A 134 2.94 -6.60 -4.89
C ILE A 134 1.73 -7.46 -5.28
N GLU A 135 0.58 -6.82 -5.46
CA GLU A 135 -0.60 -7.41 -6.08
C GLU A 135 -1.06 -6.53 -7.24
N PHE A 136 -1.38 -7.16 -8.35
CA PHE A 136 -2.11 -6.55 -9.47
C PHE A 136 -3.54 -7.05 -9.45
N ASN A 137 -4.51 -6.16 -9.64
CA ASN A 137 -5.91 -6.56 -9.68
C ASN A 137 -6.72 -5.81 -10.74
N HIS A 138 -7.82 -6.45 -11.10
CA HIS A 138 -8.85 -5.90 -11.97
C HIS A 138 -10.24 -6.27 -11.48
N THR A 139 -11.20 -5.40 -11.75
CA THR A 139 -12.64 -5.63 -11.61
C THR A 139 -13.34 -4.92 -12.76
N ASP A 140 -14.35 -5.51 -13.35
CA ASP A 140 -15.11 -4.88 -14.43
C ASP A 140 -15.56 -3.47 -14.04
N GLY A 141 -15.24 -2.47 -14.86
CA GLY A 141 -15.49 -1.05 -14.60
C GLY A 141 -14.48 -0.38 -13.66
N SER A 142 -13.38 -1.06 -13.28
CA SER A 142 -12.32 -0.49 -12.45
C SER A 142 -11.34 0.41 -13.21
N ASP A 143 -11.50 0.56 -14.52
CA ASP A 143 -10.88 1.62 -15.32
C ASP A 143 -11.32 3.02 -14.83
N ASP A 144 -12.58 3.18 -14.40
CA ASP A 144 -12.99 4.33 -13.60
C ASP A 144 -12.36 4.24 -12.20
N ILE A 145 -11.67 5.31 -11.78
CA ILE A 145 -11.07 5.39 -10.43
C ILE A 145 -12.12 5.30 -9.30
N LEU A 146 -13.36 5.68 -9.60
CA LEU A 146 -14.51 5.52 -8.73
C LEU A 146 -15.31 4.24 -9.04
N GLY A 147 -14.81 3.40 -9.92
CA GLY A 147 -15.42 2.13 -10.30
C GLY A 147 -15.51 1.12 -9.16
N PRO A 148 -16.11 -0.04 -9.41
CA PRO A 148 -16.25 -1.10 -8.42
C PRO A 148 -14.89 -1.55 -7.86
N TYR A 149 -14.88 -1.84 -6.56
CA TYR A 149 -13.73 -2.45 -5.88
C TYR A 149 -14.23 -3.36 -4.75
N PRO A 150 -14.49 -4.63 -5.02
CA PRO A 150 -15.10 -5.57 -4.08
C PRO A 150 -14.42 -5.64 -2.70
N PRO A 151 -13.08 -5.58 -2.59
CA PRO A 151 -12.42 -5.59 -1.28
C PRO A 151 -12.79 -4.43 -0.36
N ALA A 152 -13.30 -3.33 -0.90
CA ALA A 152 -13.73 -2.16 -0.11
C ALA A 152 -15.20 -2.21 0.31
N GLY A 153 -15.93 -3.23 -0.11
CA GLY A 153 -17.36 -3.35 0.11
C GLY A 153 -18.22 -2.51 -0.84
N PRO A 154 -19.53 -2.74 -0.86
CA PRO A 154 -20.44 -2.13 -1.84
C PRO A 154 -20.61 -0.61 -1.68
N ASP A 155 -20.48 -0.11 -0.47
CA ASP A 155 -20.77 1.29 -0.10
C ASP A 155 -19.51 2.15 0.10
N TRP A 156 -18.35 1.68 -0.35
CA TRP A 156 -17.07 2.31 -0.07
C TRP A 156 -17.01 3.80 -0.47
N LYS A 157 -17.76 4.22 -1.49
CA LYS A 157 -17.81 5.63 -1.94
C LYS A 157 -18.40 6.55 -0.87
N LYS A 158 -19.34 6.05 -0.05
CA LYS A 158 -19.98 6.82 1.03
C LYS A 158 -19.02 7.15 2.18
N SER A 159 -17.90 6.43 2.27
CA SER A 159 -16.88 6.64 3.30
C SER A 159 -15.81 7.65 2.93
N ILE A 160 -15.88 8.26 1.74
CA ILE A 160 -14.91 9.28 1.30
C ILE A 160 -15.09 10.55 2.15
N ARG A 161 -14.00 10.92 2.86
CA ARG A 161 -13.89 12.19 3.58
C ARG A 161 -12.63 12.90 3.15
N LYS A 162 -12.68 14.24 3.05
CA LYS A 162 -11.56 15.08 2.62
C LYS A 162 -11.41 16.33 3.49
N ASP A 163 -12.10 16.38 4.59
CA ASP A 163 -12.10 17.52 5.52
C ASP A 163 -10.74 17.67 6.25
N VAL A 164 -10.07 16.59 6.57
CA VAL A 164 -8.74 16.57 7.20
C VAL A 164 -7.74 15.91 6.27
N THR A 165 -7.84 14.59 6.03
CA THR A 165 -6.96 13.87 5.11
C THR A 165 -7.54 13.89 3.71
N GLN A 166 -6.80 14.47 2.76
CA GLN A 166 -7.26 14.71 1.40
C GLN A 166 -6.83 13.62 0.43
N ALA A 167 -5.59 13.10 0.56
CA ALA A 167 -5.05 12.05 -0.32
C ALA A 167 -3.85 11.35 0.32
N LEU A 168 -3.58 10.10 -0.09
CA LEU A 168 -2.28 9.47 0.03
C LEU A 168 -1.50 9.80 -1.25
N VAL A 169 -0.40 10.55 -1.12
CA VAL A 169 0.36 11.08 -2.25
C VAL A 169 1.73 10.43 -2.43
N GLY A 170 2.24 9.74 -1.42
CA GLY A 170 3.56 9.13 -1.47
C GLY A 170 3.68 7.87 -0.62
N VAL A 171 4.49 6.94 -1.12
CA VAL A 171 4.96 5.75 -0.41
C VAL A 171 6.48 5.81 -0.35
N GLN A 172 7.05 5.60 0.84
CA GLN A 172 8.49 5.54 1.02
C GLN A 172 8.94 4.08 1.13
N MET A 173 9.85 3.71 0.26
CA MET A 173 10.54 2.44 0.26
C MET A 173 11.97 2.65 0.74
N GLN A 174 12.41 1.86 1.69
CA GLN A 174 13.76 1.96 2.26
C GLN A 174 14.59 0.75 1.84
N SER A 175 15.89 0.97 1.54
CA SER A 175 16.83 -0.10 1.18
C SER A 175 18.27 0.35 1.45
N PRO A 176 19.21 -0.58 1.73
CA PRO A 176 20.65 -0.29 1.64
C PRO A 176 21.12 0.04 0.21
N ASP A 177 20.33 -0.35 -0.81
CA ASP A 177 20.51 0.00 -2.21
C ASP A 177 19.19 0.55 -2.78
N PRO A 178 18.89 1.85 -2.55
CA PRO A 178 17.65 2.46 -3.02
C PRO A 178 17.50 2.45 -4.55
N ALA A 179 18.60 2.64 -5.28
CA ALA A 179 18.57 2.64 -6.74
C ALA A 179 18.24 1.25 -7.30
N GLY A 180 18.90 0.21 -6.79
CA GLY A 180 18.63 -1.16 -7.20
C GLY A 180 17.23 -1.64 -6.78
N LEU A 181 16.68 -1.17 -5.65
CA LEU A 181 15.30 -1.48 -5.30
C LEU A 181 14.31 -0.74 -6.21
N ALA A 182 14.59 0.51 -6.56
CA ALA A 182 13.76 1.30 -7.49
C ALA A 182 13.73 0.66 -8.88
N ASP A 183 14.90 0.28 -9.42
CA ASP A 183 15.00 -0.41 -10.71
C ASP A 183 14.24 -1.74 -10.70
N HIS A 184 14.36 -2.50 -9.61
CA HIS A 184 13.64 -3.77 -9.45
C HIS A 184 12.12 -3.57 -9.48
N TRP A 185 11.60 -2.64 -8.67
CA TRP A 185 10.18 -2.33 -8.65
C TRP A 185 9.71 -1.73 -9.98
N GLY A 186 10.48 -0.79 -10.55
CA GLY A 186 10.18 -0.18 -11.83
C GLY A 186 10.00 -1.20 -12.95
N ARG A 187 10.88 -2.20 -12.99
CA ARG A 187 10.76 -3.30 -13.95
C ARG A 187 9.55 -4.20 -13.69
N ILE A 188 9.22 -4.52 -12.42
CA ILE A 188 8.04 -5.35 -12.08
C ILE A 188 6.75 -4.65 -12.50
N ILE A 189 6.61 -3.36 -12.17
CA ILE A 189 5.37 -2.62 -12.45
C ILE A 189 5.38 -1.91 -13.81
N ASP A 190 6.45 -2.06 -14.58
CA ASP A 190 6.69 -1.45 -15.89
C ASP A 190 6.53 0.08 -15.86
N ILE A 191 7.29 0.72 -14.97
CA ILE A 191 7.38 2.18 -14.84
C ILE A 191 8.85 2.59 -14.77
N SER A 192 9.24 3.53 -15.62
CA SER A 192 10.60 4.06 -15.64
C SER A 192 10.94 4.79 -14.34
N VAL A 193 12.14 4.53 -13.81
CA VAL A 193 12.65 5.24 -12.65
C VAL A 193 13.00 6.66 -13.03
N SER A 194 12.51 7.62 -12.27
CA SER A 194 12.88 9.03 -12.33
C SER A 194 13.60 9.46 -11.05
N ARG A 195 13.96 10.73 -10.94
CA ARG A 195 14.45 11.31 -9.68
C ARG A 195 13.53 12.43 -9.22
N ASN A 196 13.26 12.45 -7.91
CA ASN A 196 12.49 13.53 -7.31
C ASN A 196 13.37 14.79 -7.10
N ALA A 197 12.82 15.86 -6.54
CA ALA A 197 13.53 17.13 -6.28
C ALA A 197 14.73 16.99 -5.34
N ASN A 198 14.75 15.96 -4.49
CA ASN A 198 15.86 15.66 -3.57
C ASN A 198 16.92 14.74 -4.21
N GLY A 199 16.76 14.35 -5.49
CA GLY A 199 17.66 13.43 -6.18
C GLY A 199 17.44 11.96 -5.86
N GLU A 200 16.42 11.60 -5.05
CA GLU A 200 16.09 10.23 -4.70
C GLU A 200 15.41 9.52 -5.88
N PRO A 201 15.67 8.20 -6.10
CA PRO A 201 14.93 7.42 -7.09
C PRO A 201 13.43 7.43 -6.80
N GLU A 202 12.62 7.56 -7.85
CA GLU A 202 11.18 7.68 -7.74
C GLU A 202 10.46 6.96 -8.88
N LEU A 203 9.38 6.26 -8.56
CA LEU A 203 8.40 5.72 -9.52
C LEU A 203 7.11 6.54 -9.42
N LYS A 204 6.71 7.17 -10.52
CA LYS A 204 5.52 8.03 -10.58
C LYS A 204 4.33 7.27 -11.16
N LEU A 205 3.29 7.09 -10.36
CA LEU A 205 1.98 6.65 -10.83
C LEU A 205 1.03 7.84 -10.96
N PRO A 206 -0.07 7.68 -11.70
CA PRO A 206 -1.04 8.78 -11.88
C PRO A 206 -1.61 9.37 -10.59
N ASN A 207 -1.65 8.59 -9.51
CA ASN A 207 -2.29 8.98 -8.25
C ASN A 207 -1.39 8.90 -7.01
N CYS A 208 -0.15 8.43 -7.13
CA CYS A 208 0.78 8.31 -6.01
C CYS A 208 2.22 8.15 -6.52
N SER A 209 3.22 8.58 -5.77
CA SER A 209 4.63 8.28 -6.07
C SER A 209 5.23 7.32 -5.05
N PHE A 210 6.18 6.49 -5.49
CA PHE A 210 7.04 5.68 -4.64
C PHE A 210 8.43 6.27 -4.65
N ARG A 211 8.93 6.78 -3.53
CA ARG A 211 10.31 7.24 -3.37
C ARG A 211 11.15 6.20 -2.66
N PHE A 212 12.40 6.09 -3.05
CA PHE A 212 13.33 5.10 -2.52
C PHE A 212 14.47 5.80 -1.80
N VAL A 213 14.63 5.48 -0.51
CA VAL A 213 15.58 6.14 0.39
C VAL A 213 16.56 5.15 0.99
N GLU A 214 17.72 5.64 1.40
CA GLU A 214 18.72 4.83 2.10
C GLU A 214 18.22 4.40 3.48
N GLY A 215 18.54 3.17 3.86
CA GLY A 215 18.28 2.63 5.17
C GLY A 215 18.77 1.20 5.34
N SER A 216 18.81 0.72 6.57
CA SER A 216 19.46 -0.55 6.94
C SER A 216 18.74 -1.82 6.50
N SER A 217 17.52 -1.72 6.03
CA SER A 217 16.69 -2.87 5.64
C SER A 217 15.72 -2.51 4.53
N GLU A 218 15.30 -3.52 3.75
CA GLU A 218 14.33 -3.35 2.67
C GLU A 218 12.91 -3.45 3.23
N ILE A 219 12.24 -2.31 3.36
CA ILE A 219 10.87 -2.20 3.86
C ILE A 219 10.13 -1.04 3.19
N MET A 220 8.81 -1.12 3.15
CA MET A 220 7.95 0.04 2.96
C MET A 220 7.94 0.82 4.29
N SER A 221 8.71 1.90 4.39
CA SER A 221 8.99 2.57 5.66
C SER A 221 8.04 3.71 5.99
N GLY A 222 7.35 4.27 5.00
CA GLY A 222 6.48 5.43 5.25
C GLY A 222 5.42 5.67 4.20
N LEU A 223 4.42 6.44 4.60
CA LEU A 223 3.30 6.91 3.79
C LEU A 223 3.19 8.42 3.92
N THR A 224 3.01 9.15 2.83
CA THR A 224 2.85 10.61 2.86
C THR A 224 1.41 10.98 2.51
N PHE A 225 0.76 11.70 3.40
CA PHE A 225 -0.62 12.12 3.25
C PHE A 225 -0.71 13.63 3.04
N ARG A 226 -1.48 14.05 2.05
CA ARG A 226 -1.90 15.45 1.97
C ARG A 226 -3.02 15.68 2.96
N VAL A 227 -2.85 16.72 3.80
CA VAL A 227 -3.83 17.06 4.83
C VAL A 227 -4.16 18.55 4.79
N SER A 228 -5.36 18.91 5.23
CA SER A 228 -5.82 20.32 5.27
C SER A 228 -5.12 21.15 6.37
N ASN A 229 -4.65 20.49 7.42
CA ASN A 229 -3.97 21.15 8.56
C ASN A 229 -3.04 20.17 9.27
N ILE A 230 -1.75 20.33 9.06
CA ILE A 230 -0.70 19.48 9.63
C ILE A 230 -0.71 19.55 11.16
N ALA A 231 -0.75 20.74 11.76
CA ALA A 231 -0.70 20.91 13.21
C ALA A 231 -1.86 20.18 13.90
N LYS A 232 -3.07 20.26 13.35
CA LYS A 232 -4.25 19.56 13.89
C LYS A 232 -4.07 18.04 13.91
N VAL A 233 -3.44 17.47 12.87
CA VAL A 233 -3.18 16.03 12.80
C VAL A 233 -2.09 15.62 13.79
N LEU A 234 -1.03 16.43 13.91
CA LEU A 234 0.04 16.16 14.88
C LEU A 234 -0.46 16.27 16.33
N ASP A 235 -1.29 17.25 16.65
CA ASP A 235 -1.93 17.40 17.97
C ASP A 235 -2.78 16.16 18.31
N ALA A 236 -3.55 15.66 17.33
CA ALA A 236 -4.35 14.44 17.50
C ALA A 236 -3.45 13.20 17.71
N ALA A 237 -2.31 13.10 17.01
CA ALA A 237 -1.34 12.02 17.21
C ALA A 237 -0.72 12.07 18.61
N GLN A 238 -0.31 13.26 19.08
CA GLN A 238 0.21 13.47 20.44
C GLN A 238 -0.83 13.15 21.51
N ALA A 239 -2.10 13.53 21.30
CA ALA A 239 -3.18 13.21 22.23
C ALA A 239 -3.44 11.69 22.36
N LYS A 240 -3.06 10.91 21.33
CA LYS A 240 -3.07 9.43 21.37
C LYS A 240 -1.77 8.83 21.94
N GLY A 241 -0.83 9.66 22.42
CA GLY A 241 0.45 9.24 23.00
C GLY A 241 1.51 8.85 21.97
N LEU A 242 1.35 9.21 20.69
CA LEU A 242 2.34 8.95 19.66
C LEU A 242 3.45 10.00 19.72
N ALA A 243 4.71 9.57 19.53
CA ALA A 243 5.83 10.48 19.34
C ALA A 243 5.74 11.14 17.97
N VAL A 244 5.82 12.47 17.95
CA VAL A 244 5.83 13.30 16.75
C VAL A 244 7.25 13.84 16.53
N SER A 245 7.72 13.82 15.28
CA SER A 245 9.03 14.37 14.87
C SER A 245 8.88 15.11 13.55
N GLY A 246 9.08 16.44 13.55
CA GLY A 246 8.75 17.27 12.39
C GLY A 246 7.26 17.11 12.02
N ASP A 247 7.00 16.87 10.74
CA ASP A 247 5.66 16.70 10.21
C ASP A 247 5.28 15.19 10.09
N GLU A 248 5.74 14.35 11.03
CA GLU A 248 5.51 12.91 10.97
C GLU A 248 5.34 12.24 12.33
N PHE A 249 4.72 11.06 12.33
CA PHE A 249 4.59 10.16 13.49
C PHE A 249 4.59 8.69 13.04
N LEU A 250 4.94 7.78 13.95
CA LEU A 250 4.96 6.33 13.69
C LEU A 250 3.63 5.68 14.10
N LEU A 251 2.99 4.95 13.19
CA LEU A 251 1.77 4.21 13.49
C LEU A 251 1.65 2.98 12.56
N GLY A 252 1.23 1.82 13.09
CA GLY A 252 1.05 0.61 12.30
C GLY A 252 2.32 0.10 11.60
N GLY A 253 3.50 0.39 12.16
CA GLY A 253 4.79 -0.06 11.64
C GLY A 253 5.41 0.83 10.55
N VAL A 254 4.74 1.90 10.14
CA VAL A 254 5.22 2.85 9.12
C VAL A 254 5.14 4.29 9.63
N THR A 255 5.98 5.14 9.07
CA THR A 255 5.91 6.59 9.30
C THR A 255 4.75 7.19 8.52
N PHE A 256 3.91 7.96 9.18
CA PHE A 256 2.86 8.81 8.58
C PHE A 256 3.44 10.21 8.44
N GLY A 257 3.91 10.56 7.24
CA GLY A 257 4.38 11.90 6.89
C GLY A 257 3.21 12.75 6.37
N LEU A 258 3.22 14.04 6.72
CA LEU A 258 2.15 14.98 6.38
C LEU A 258 2.66 16.05 5.42
N ALA A 259 1.84 16.39 4.42
CA ALA A 259 2.06 17.48 3.48
C ALA A 259 0.79 18.35 3.38
N ALA A 260 0.95 19.63 3.02
CA ALA A 260 -0.14 20.56 2.80
C ALA A 260 -0.76 20.45 1.40
#